data_31734e32937f3e019b5074f56be1823f
#
_entry.id   31734e32937f3e019b5074f56be1823f
#
_cell.length_a   1.000
_cell.length_b   1.000
_cell.length_c   1.000
_cell.angle_alpha   90.00
_cell.angle_beta   90.00
_cell.angle_gamma   90.00
#
_symmetry.space_group_name_H-M   'P 1'
#
loop_
_entity.id
_entity.type
_entity.pdbx_description
1 polymer ?
#
loop_
_entity_poly.entity_id
_entity_poly.type
_entity_poly.pdbx_seq_one_letter_code
_entity_poly.pdbx_strand_id
1 'polypeptide(L)'
;LMSKYRKGPFIQKQLLYYPVTNACFDTCSYNEFAAGYYLYRAGMQWFWNQYAPCQKDRAQITVSPLRASAEQLRGLPDAMILNGEADVLRDEGEAYAGKLREAGVDVTALRFQAIIHDFVMLNSLDQTRACRAAMDVSTEWINRKNREKQ
;
A
#
# COMPACT_ATOMS: atom_id res chain seq x y z
N LEU A 1 4.46 6.69 9.43
CA LEU A 1 4.30 8.12 9.77
C LEU A 1 3.95 8.32 11.24
N MET A 2 2.88 7.72 11.77
CA MET A 2 2.45 7.89 13.17
C MET A 2 3.59 7.61 14.17
N SER A 3 4.30 6.47 14.03
CA SER A 3 5.44 6.14 14.89
C SER A 3 6.52 7.22 14.87
N LYS A 4 6.87 7.70 13.65
CA LYS A 4 7.85 8.79 13.49
C LYS A 4 7.42 10.08 14.20
N TYR A 5 6.18 10.54 13.97
CA TYR A 5 5.72 11.83 14.50
C TYR A 5 5.41 11.81 15.98
N ARG A 6 5.01 10.67 16.54
CA ARG A 6 4.66 10.51 17.95
C ARG A 6 5.77 9.87 18.79
N LYS A 7 6.99 9.75 18.25
CA LYS A 7 8.13 9.11 18.92
C LYS A 7 7.77 7.70 19.42
N GLY A 8 7.02 6.97 18.59
CA GLY A 8 6.64 5.59 18.87
C GLY A 8 7.81 4.61 18.69
N PRO A 9 7.54 3.30 18.77
CA PRO A 9 8.57 2.28 18.63
C PRO A 9 9.25 2.35 17.26
N PHE A 10 10.52 1.98 17.21
CA PHE A 10 11.27 1.85 15.98
C PHE A 10 10.69 0.72 15.13
N ILE A 11 10.40 1.01 13.87
CA ILE A 11 9.90 0.04 12.88
C ILE A 11 11.03 -0.22 11.89
N GLN A 12 11.47 -1.47 11.79
CA GLN A 12 12.57 -1.85 10.91
C GLN A 12 12.16 -1.91 9.44
N LYS A 13 10.98 -2.48 9.15
CA LYS A 13 10.47 -2.73 7.81
C LYS A 13 8.97 -2.47 7.77
N GLN A 14 8.45 -2.09 6.62
CA GLN A 14 7.03 -1.98 6.36
C GLN A 14 6.66 -2.83 5.14
N LEU A 15 5.87 -3.87 5.37
CA LEU A 15 5.28 -4.71 4.33
C LEU A 15 3.83 -4.29 4.12
N LEU A 16 3.50 -3.87 2.93
CA LEU A 16 2.19 -3.34 2.56
C LEU A 16 1.61 -4.17 1.42
N TYR A 17 0.55 -4.89 1.71
CA TYR A 17 -0.24 -5.57 0.69
C TYR A 17 -1.37 -4.64 0.25
N TYR A 18 -1.45 -4.33 -1.04
CA TYR A 18 -2.50 -3.52 -1.69
C TYR A 18 -2.97 -2.33 -0.83
N PRO A 19 -2.06 -1.44 -0.40
CA PRO A 19 -2.36 -0.46 0.64
C PRO A 19 -3.29 0.64 0.17
N VAL A 20 -4.21 1.05 1.04
CA VAL A 20 -4.95 2.30 0.91
C VAL A 20 -4.04 3.45 1.32
N THR A 21 -3.76 4.38 0.41
CA THR A 21 -2.79 5.46 0.65
C THR A 21 -3.35 6.86 0.44
N ASN A 22 -4.52 6.98 -0.20
CA ASN A 22 -5.16 8.28 -0.48
C ASN A 22 -6.69 8.16 -0.54
N ALA A 23 -7.38 9.24 -0.15
CA ALA A 23 -8.84 9.37 -0.25
C ALA A 23 -9.25 10.01 -1.61
N CYS A 24 -8.70 9.50 -2.71
CA CYS A 24 -9.01 9.90 -4.08
C CYS A 24 -9.55 8.68 -4.84
N PHE A 25 -10.64 8.85 -5.59
CA PHE A 25 -11.36 7.73 -6.21
C PHE A 25 -11.44 7.85 -7.73
N ASP A 26 -10.50 8.56 -8.37
CA ASP A 26 -10.51 8.88 -9.79
C ASP A 26 -9.22 8.52 -10.55
N THR A 27 -8.36 7.68 -9.95
CA THR A 27 -7.19 7.12 -10.65
C THR A 27 -7.63 6.22 -11.81
N CYS A 28 -6.71 5.89 -12.71
CA CYS A 28 -7.00 4.97 -13.80
C CYS A 28 -7.52 3.62 -13.28
N SER A 29 -6.90 3.06 -12.24
CA SER A 29 -7.35 1.79 -11.64
C SER A 29 -8.73 1.90 -11.00
N TYR A 30 -9.07 3.01 -10.36
CA TYR A 30 -10.42 3.24 -9.85
C TYR A 30 -11.49 3.33 -10.94
N ASN A 31 -11.12 3.79 -12.13
CA ASN A 31 -12.03 3.84 -13.28
C ASN A 31 -12.12 2.48 -13.96
N GLU A 32 -10.98 1.82 -14.18
CA GLU A 32 -10.87 0.54 -14.89
C GLU A 32 -11.56 -0.60 -14.11
N PHE A 33 -11.35 -0.66 -12.81
CA PHE A 33 -11.85 -1.73 -11.92
C PHE A 33 -12.99 -1.27 -11.00
N ALA A 34 -13.74 -0.25 -11.42
CA ALA A 34 -14.81 0.36 -10.63
C ALA A 34 -15.85 -0.62 -10.09
N ALA A 35 -16.10 -1.72 -10.80
CA ALA A 35 -17.05 -2.77 -10.46
C ALA A 35 -16.62 -4.12 -11.04
N GLY A 36 -17.04 -5.22 -10.38
CA GLY A 36 -16.84 -6.59 -10.90
C GLY A 36 -15.52 -7.25 -10.49
N TYR A 37 -14.65 -6.57 -9.75
CA TYR A 37 -13.32 -7.07 -9.37
C TYR A 37 -13.12 -7.20 -7.86
N TYR A 38 -14.12 -7.66 -7.13
CA TYR A 38 -14.14 -7.86 -5.68
C TYR A 38 -14.16 -6.53 -4.91
N LEU A 39 -13.03 -5.83 -4.76
CA LEU A 39 -13.04 -4.47 -4.22
C LEU A 39 -13.46 -3.48 -5.34
N TYR A 40 -14.40 -2.62 -5.03
CA TYR A 40 -15.00 -1.73 -6.00
C TYR A 40 -15.07 -0.28 -5.51
N ARG A 41 -15.15 0.67 -6.44
CA ARG A 41 -15.07 2.11 -6.17
C ARG A 41 -16.09 2.59 -5.14
N ALA A 42 -17.37 2.22 -5.30
CA ALA A 42 -18.41 2.63 -4.35
C ALA A 42 -18.20 2.03 -2.96
N GLY A 43 -17.67 0.81 -2.87
CA GLY A 43 -17.26 0.19 -1.61
C GLY A 43 -16.16 0.98 -0.90
N MET A 44 -15.14 1.41 -1.65
CA MET A 44 -14.07 2.25 -1.10
C MET A 44 -14.58 3.60 -0.61
N GLN A 45 -15.51 4.22 -1.32
CA GLN A 45 -16.15 5.47 -0.87
C GLN A 45 -16.91 5.25 0.43
N TRP A 46 -17.60 4.11 0.57
CA TRP A 46 -18.28 3.75 1.80
C TRP A 46 -17.30 3.52 2.96
N PHE A 47 -16.21 2.76 2.74
CA PHE A 47 -15.18 2.54 3.76
C PHE A 47 -14.56 3.86 4.24
N TRP A 48 -14.24 4.77 3.33
CA TRP A 48 -13.74 6.09 3.69
C TRP A 48 -14.73 6.93 4.47
N ASN A 49 -16.04 6.82 4.19
CA ASN A 49 -17.08 7.50 4.94
C ASN A 49 -17.19 6.97 6.38
N GLN A 50 -16.89 5.68 6.60
CA GLN A 50 -16.84 5.10 7.95
C GLN A 50 -15.54 5.49 8.69
N TYR A 51 -14.40 5.42 8.01
CA TYR A 51 -13.08 5.63 8.62
C TYR A 51 -12.77 7.10 8.88
N ALA A 52 -13.02 7.96 7.91
CA ALA A 52 -12.74 9.39 7.97
C ALA A 52 -13.85 10.18 7.24
N PRO A 53 -15.00 10.41 7.90
CA PRO A 53 -16.15 11.07 7.27
C PRO A 53 -15.86 12.52 6.88
N CYS A 54 -15.00 13.22 7.63
CA CYS A 54 -14.66 14.61 7.36
C CYS A 54 -13.54 14.75 6.32
N GLN A 55 -13.72 15.61 5.35
CA GLN A 55 -12.71 15.91 4.33
C GLN A 55 -11.38 16.40 4.95
N LYS A 56 -11.45 17.15 6.06
CA LYS A 56 -10.28 17.62 6.79
C LYS A 56 -9.44 16.46 7.33
N ASP A 57 -10.08 15.39 7.81
CA ASP A 57 -9.38 14.22 8.32
C ASP A 57 -8.72 13.43 7.18
N ARG A 58 -9.41 13.29 6.04
CA ARG A 58 -8.85 12.66 4.84
C ARG A 58 -7.61 13.38 4.30
N ALA A 59 -7.49 14.67 4.54
CA ALA A 59 -6.34 15.47 4.12
C ALA A 59 -5.09 15.26 4.97
N GLN A 60 -5.23 14.68 6.17
CA GLN A 60 -4.10 14.44 7.07
C GLN A 60 -3.16 13.36 6.48
N ILE A 61 -1.86 13.61 6.52
CA ILE A 61 -0.85 12.66 6.01
C ILE A 61 -0.78 11.34 6.78
N THR A 62 -1.29 11.29 7.98
CA THR A 62 -1.43 10.07 8.79
C THR A 62 -2.63 9.23 8.41
N VAL A 63 -3.57 9.80 7.66
CA VAL A 63 -4.77 9.17 7.13
C VAL A 63 -4.62 8.86 5.64
N SER A 64 -4.03 9.80 4.89
CA SER A 64 -3.71 9.68 3.46
C SER A 64 -2.21 9.86 3.22
N PRO A 65 -1.38 8.85 3.47
CA PRO A 65 0.08 8.98 3.45
C PRO A 65 0.65 9.36 2.07
N LEU A 66 -0.05 9.11 0.99
CA LEU A 66 0.34 9.58 -0.34
C LEU A 66 0.39 11.11 -0.46
N ARG A 67 -0.28 11.84 0.42
CA ARG A 67 -0.27 13.32 0.47
C ARG A 67 0.96 13.90 1.16
N ALA A 68 1.72 13.08 1.87
CA ALA A 68 2.93 13.54 2.55
C ALA A 68 3.99 14.01 1.54
N SER A 69 4.79 15.01 1.88
CA SER A 69 5.94 15.40 1.08
C SER A 69 7.08 14.37 1.19
N ALA A 70 8.02 14.39 0.24
CA ALA A 70 9.21 13.53 0.33
C ALA A 70 10.00 13.77 1.62
N GLU A 71 10.09 15.02 2.08
CA GLU A 71 10.74 15.35 3.36
C GLU A 71 10.03 14.71 4.56
N GLN A 72 8.69 14.73 4.57
CA GLN A 72 7.90 14.10 5.62
C GLN A 72 8.04 12.58 5.63
N LEU A 73 8.24 11.96 4.48
CA LEU A 73 8.44 10.51 4.33
C LEU A 73 9.89 10.07 4.59
N ARG A 74 10.86 11.00 4.54
CA ARG A 74 12.29 10.69 4.75
C ARG A 74 12.51 9.99 6.09
N GLY A 75 13.34 8.95 6.08
CA GLY A 75 13.67 8.16 7.27
C GLY A 75 12.55 7.20 7.71
N LEU A 76 11.55 6.96 6.89
CA LEU A 76 10.65 5.82 7.07
C LEU A 76 11.41 4.51 6.85
N PRO A 77 10.95 3.40 7.45
CA PRO A 77 11.59 2.10 7.29
C PRO A 77 11.53 1.62 5.83
N ASP A 78 12.48 0.76 5.47
CA ASP A 78 12.47 0.08 4.18
C ASP A 78 11.11 -0.54 3.92
N ALA A 79 10.65 -0.46 2.67
CA ALA A 79 9.28 -0.80 2.30
C ALA A 79 9.21 -1.89 1.24
N MET A 80 8.28 -2.82 1.40
CA MET A 80 7.81 -3.67 0.32
C MET A 80 6.33 -3.42 0.09
N ILE A 81 5.96 -3.15 -1.16
CA ILE A 81 4.58 -2.87 -1.57
C ILE A 81 4.17 -3.86 -2.65
N LEU A 82 3.12 -4.61 -2.40
CA LEU A 82 2.60 -5.65 -3.30
C LEU A 82 1.18 -5.32 -3.71
N ASN A 83 0.93 -5.15 -5.01
CA ASN A 83 -0.38 -4.81 -5.55
C ASN A 83 -0.89 -5.91 -6.49
N GLY A 84 -2.21 -6.11 -6.53
CA GLY A 84 -2.88 -6.85 -7.58
C GLY A 84 -3.09 -5.96 -8.81
N GLU A 85 -3.07 -6.56 -10.01
CA GLU A 85 -3.32 -5.82 -11.25
C GLU A 85 -4.76 -5.31 -11.33
N ALA A 86 -5.72 -6.18 -11.05
CA ALA A 86 -7.15 -5.88 -11.11
C ALA A 86 -7.69 -5.35 -9.77
N ASP A 87 -7.11 -4.23 -9.30
CA ASP A 87 -7.41 -3.63 -8.01
C ASP A 87 -7.58 -2.11 -8.16
N VAL A 88 -8.64 -1.55 -7.60
CA VAL A 88 -8.86 -0.10 -7.57
C VAL A 88 -7.73 0.65 -6.88
N LEU A 89 -7.02 0.02 -5.93
CA LEU A 89 -5.94 0.61 -5.15
C LEU A 89 -4.56 0.50 -5.83
N ARG A 90 -4.47 -0.17 -6.99
CA ARG A 90 -3.21 -0.40 -7.72
C ARG A 90 -2.41 0.88 -7.89
N ASP A 91 -3.01 1.88 -8.49
CA ASP A 91 -2.30 3.10 -8.90
C ASP A 91 -1.84 3.94 -7.69
N GLU A 92 -2.65 4.04 -6.64
CA GLU A 92 -2.26 4.78 -5.44
C GLU A 92 -1.17 4.05 -4.65
N GLY A 93 -1.18 2.72 -4.62
CA GLY A 93 -0.12 1.90 -4.01
C GLY A 93 1.21 2.07 -4.74
N GLU A 94 1.20 2.07 -6.07
CA GLU A 94 2.39 2.29 -6.89
C GLU A 94 2.90 3.73 -6.80
N ALA A 95 2.00 4.72 -6.80
CA ALA A 95 2.36 6.11 -6.58
C ALA A 95 3.02 6.33 -5.21
N TYR A 96 2.53 5.66 -4.17
CA TYR A 96 3.14 5.72 -2.85
C TYR A 96 4.54 5.11 -2.83
N ALA A 97 4.75 3.99 -3.53
CA ALA A 97 6.08 3.40 -3.71
C ALA A 97 7.06 4.36 -4.39
N GLY A 98 6.62 5.06 -5.44
CA GLY A 98 7.39 6.11 -6.10
C GLY A 98 7.79 7.22 -5.13
N LYS A 99 6.83 7.72 -4.36
CA LYS A 99 7.04 8.80 -3.41
C LYS A 99 7.97 8.43 -2.25
N LEU A 100 7.92 7.20 -1.79
CA LEU A 100 8.88 6.68 -0.80
C LEU A 100 10.30 6.65 -1.36
N ARG A 101 10.50 6.24 -2.64
CA ARG A 101 11.82 6.28 -3.30
C ARG A 101 12.34 7.71 -3.42
N GLU A 102 11.51 8.67 -3.81
CA GLU A 102 11.85 10.09 -3.84
C GLU A 102 12.32 10.61 -2.48
N ALA A 103 11.75 10.05 -1.41
CA ALA A 103 12.15 10.36 -0.03
C ALA A 103 13.43 9.65 0.44
N GLY A 104 14.07 8.84 -0.41
CA GLY A 104 15.27 8.08 -0.08
C GLY A 104 15.03 6.81 0.74
N VAL A 105 13.79 6.30 0.75
CA VAL A 105 13.46 5.01 1.36
C VAL A 105 13.82 3.89 0.38
N ASP A 106 14.41 2.79 0.87
CA ASP A 106 14.62 1.58 0.07
C ASP A 106 13.28 0.88 -0.16
N VAL A 107 12.86 0.75 -1.43
CA VAL A 107 11.53 0.27 -1.79
C VAL A 107 11.59 -0.84 -2.82
N THR A 108 11.04 -2.00 -2.46
CA THR A 108 10.64 -3.06 -3.39
C THR A 108 9.15 -2.92 -3.67
N ALA A 109 8.75 -2.76 -4.93
CA ALA A 109 7.34 -2.71 -5.33
C ALA A 109 7.08 -3.71 -6.45
N LEU A 110 6.04 -4.53 -6.30
CA LEU A 110 5.64 -5.56 -7.25
C LEU A 110 4.14 -5.46 -7.56
N ARG A 111 3.81 -5.63 -8.84
CA ARG A 111 2.44 -5.84 -9.32
C ARG A 111 2.29 -7.29 -9.74
N PHE A 112 1.33 -7.99 -9.14
CA PHE A 112 0.96 -9.35 -9.53
C PHE A 112 -0.13 -9.28 -10.59
N GLN A 113 0.16 -9.84 -11.77
CA GLN A 113 -0.76 -9.83 -12.91
C GLN A 113 -1.94 -10.77 -12.70
N ALA A 114 -3.06 -10.45 -13.33
CA ALA A 114 -4.28 -11.26 -13.39
C ALA A 114 -4.86 -11.66 -12.02
N ILE A 115 -4.67 -10.82 -10.99
CA ILE A 115 -5.17 -11.07 -9.63
C ILE A 115 -5.87 -9.82 -9.08
N ILE A 116 -6.85 -10.06 -8.20
CA ILE A 116 -7.69 -9.04 -7.58
C ILE A 116 -7.16 -8.58 -6.22
N HIS A 117 -7.82 -7.57 -5.63
CA HIS A 117 -7.59 -7.17 -4.24
C HIS A 117 -7.75 -8.35 -3.27
N ASP A 118 -7.11 -8.28 -2.12
CA ASP A 118 -7.12 -9.29 -1.03
C ASP A 118 -6.63 -10.70 -1.41
N PHE A 119 -5.94 -10.85 -2.53
CA PHE A 119 -5.51 -12.15 -3.02
C PHE A 119 -4.60 -12.94 -2.05
N VAL A 120 -3.94 -12.26 -1.11
CA VAL A 120 -3.12 -12.91 -0.07
C VAL A 120 -3.98 -13.33 1.13
N MET A 121 -5.16 -12.72 1.33
CA MET A 121 -6.02 -12.96 2.50
C MET A 121 -7.21 -13.86 2.22
N LEU A 122 -7.63 -13.98 0.96
CA LEU A 122 -8.79 -14.79 0.58
C LEU A 122 -8.43 -16.26 0.48
N ASN A 123 -9.04 -17.09 1.32
CA ASN A 123 -8.81 -18.54 1.33
C ASN A 123 -9.04 -19.19 -0.04
N SER A 124 -9.99 -18.68 -0.83
CA SER A 124 -10.26 -19.16 -2.18
C SER A 124 -9.12 -18.92 -3.18
N LEU A 125 -8.20 -18.03 -2.86
CA LEU A 125 -7.06 -17.65 -3.71
C LEU A 125 -5.71 -18.12 -3.15
N ASP A 126 -5.68 -18.78 -1.98
CA ASP A 126 -4.46 -19.16 -1.28
C ASP A 126 -3.55 -20.08 -2.10
N GLN A 127 -4.10 -20.92 -3.00
CA GLN A 127 -3.37 -21.82 -3.88
C GLN A 127 -3.01 -21.21 -5.24
N THR A 128 -3.40 -19.96 -5.49
CA THR A 128 -3.01 -19.30 -6.73
C THR A 128 -1.51 -19.02 -6.77
N ARG A 129 -0.91 -19.06 -7.96
CA ARG A 129 0.52 -18.76 -8.13
C ARG A 129 0.86 -17.35 -7.67
N ALA A 130 -0.02 -16.38 -7.87
CA ALA A 130 0.17 -15.01 -7.42
C ALA A 130 0.22 -14.91 -5.90
N CYS A 131 -0.72 -15.56 -5.17
CA CYS A 131 -0.72 -15.60 -3.71
C CYS A 131 0.56 -16.26 -3.17
N ARG A 132 0.91 -17.44 -3.67
CA ARG A 132 2.10 -18.17 -3.22
C ARG A 132 3.38 -17.38 -3.46
N ALA A 133 3.56 -16.82 -4.67
CA ALA A 133 4.71 -15.99 -4.99
C ALA A 133 4.80 -14.74 -4.11
N ALA A 134 3.65 -14.09 -3.82
CA ALA A 134 3.62 -12.94 -2.92
C ALA A 134 4.05 -13.31 -1.50
N MET A 135 3.59 -14.46 -0.99
CA MET A 135 3.98 -14.96 0.33
C MET A 135 5.46 -15.31 0.40
N ASP A 136 5.99 -15.99 -0.63
CA ASP A 136 7.40 -16.38 -0.68
C ASP A 136 8.32 -15.15 -0.70
N VAL A 137 8.06 -14.19 -1.61
CA VAL A 137 8.89 -12.99 -1.74
C VAL A 137 8.82 -12.09 -0.50
N SER A 138 7.67 -11.98 0.13
CA SER A 138 7.52 -11.17 1.35
C SER A 138 8.17 -11.83 2.55
N THR A 139 8.05 -13.14 2.69
CA THR A 139 8.71 -13.90 3.76
C THR A 139 10.23 -13.82 3.63
N GLU A 140 10.76 -14.00 2.42
CA GLU A 140 12.19 -13.85 2.17
C GLU A 140 12.66 -12.41 2.50
N TRP A 141 11.91 -11.41 2.03
CA TRP A 141 12.26 -10.02 2.25
C TRP A 141 12.24 -9.62 3.75
N ILE A 142 11.27 -10.09 4.53
CA ILE A 142 11.21 -9.85 5.97
C ILE A 142 12.43 -10.46 6.67
N ASN A 143 12.81 -11.68 6.28
CA ASN A 143 13.89 -12.43 6.91
C ASN A 143 15.29 -11.95 6.50
N ARG A 144 15.44 -11.19 5.40
CA ARG A 144 16.72 -10.62 5.03
C ARG A 144 17.20 -9.66 6.14
N LYS A 145 18.42 -9.87 6.61
CA LYS A 145 19.07 -8.89 7.48
C LYS A 145 19.19 -7.56 6.74
N ASN A 146 18.87 -6.47 7.41
CA ASN A 146 19.08 -5.14 6.82
C ASN A 146 20.56 -5.02 6.44
N ARG A 147 20.83 -4.56 5.21
CA ARG A 147 22.19 -4.14 4.88
C ARG A 147 22.53 -3.00 5.84
N GLU A 148 23.63 -3.15 6.57
CA GLU A 148 24.15 -2.05 7.36
C GLU A 148 24.32 -0.85 6.40
N LYS A 149 23.60 0.22 6.69
CA LYS A 149 23.77 1.47 5.92
C LYS A 149 25.16 1.98 6.30
N GLN A 150 26.14 1.76 5.39
CA GLN A 150 27.46 2.37 5.46
C GLN A 150 27.35 3.88 5.30
#